data_e48f5128a17e4a2ef7181ee3fcd04448
#
_entry.id   e48f5128a17e4a2ef7181ee3fcd04448
#
_cell.length_a   1.000
_cell.length_b   1.000
_cell.length_c   1.000
_cell.angle_alpha   90.00
_cell.angle_beta   90.00
_cell.angle_gamma   90.00
#
_symmetry.space_group_name_H-M   'P 1'
#
loop_
_entity.id
_entity.type
_entity.pdbx_description
1 polymer ?
#
loop_
_entity_poly.entity_id
_entity_poly.type
_entity_poly.pdbx_seq_one_letter_code
_entity_poly.pdbx_strand_id
1 'polypeptide(L)'
;MKEIGLEGHGISPNAVSEPFRLFTDEAVQQIRAEVFSEEVLKDCRFASTFNKQMVRGMGPARAPFTYAAWNSPELLAAVSKVAGIDVVPSFDFEVANINISVNSGGKPVTEPKKDDGNPLSDGLSSVAWHYDSFPFVCVVMLSDCTDMVGGETALRTSSGEIMKVRGPAMGTAVVLQGRYIEHQALKALGGRERISMVTCFRPKSPHVRDETVLTGVRGISHKSEMYTQYTEYRLEILEERIRAKQKSERTRVAARRPFDTEEIRQWLNEQKAFIESTLEEMTGE
;
A
#
# COMPACT_ATOMS: atom_id res chain seq x y z
N MET A 1 -2.97 9.57 13.03
CA MET A 1 -2.77 10.89 12.38
C MET A 1 -2.58 12.01 13.39
N LYS A 2 -3.41 12.12 14.43
CA LYS A 2 -3.29 13.18 15.46
C LYS A 2 -1.95 13.14 16.21
N GLU A 3 -1.50 11.96 16.62
CA GLU A 3 -0.25 11.76 17.39
C GLU A 3 1.00 12.19 16.64
N ILE A 4 0.97 12.15 15.31
CA ILE A 4 2.06 12.60 14.44
C ILE A 4 1.85 14.02 13.87
N GLY A 5 0.84 14.75 14.37
CA GLY A 5 0.53 16.12 13.95
C GLY A 5 -0.05 16.26 12.55
N LEU A 6 -0.52 15.18 11.93
CA LEU A 6 -1.11 15.15 10.58
C LEU A 6 -2.64 14.95 10.62
N GLU A 7 -3.31 15.46 11.66
CA GLU A 7 -4.78 15.39 11.76
C GLU A 7 -5.43 16.08 10.54
N GLY A 8 -6.39 15.39 9.90
CA GLY A 8 -7.09 15.90 8.72
C GLY A 8 -6.36 15.71 7.38
N HIS A 9 -5.09 15.31 7.35
CA HIS A 9 -4.35 15.07 6.09
C HIS A 9 -4.68 13.73 5.43
N GLY A 10 -5.08 12.72 6.20
CA GLY A 10 -5.43 11.40 5.68
C GLY A 10 -6.93 11.20 5.49
N ILE A 11 -7.31 9.97 5.21
CA ILE A 11 -8.71 9.52 5.04
C ILE A 11 -9.19 8.65 6.21
N SER A 12 -8.31 8.40 7.19
CA SER A 12 -8.58 7.70 8.45
C SER A 12 -7.86 8.42 9.60
N PRO A 13 -8.34 8.29 10.85
CA PRO A 13 -7.62 8.79 12.02
C PRO A 13 -6.32 8.03 12.31
N ASN A 14 -6.18 6.78 11.79
CA ASN A 14 -5.04 5.91 12.07
C ASN A 14 -3.91 6.17 11.08
N ALA A 15 -2.72 6.49 11.58
CA ALA A 15 -1.54 6.75 10.76
C ALA A 15 -0.86 5.44 10.33
N VAL A 16 -0.54 4.64 11.32
CA VAL A 16 0.15 3.36 11.22
C VAL A 16 -0.32 2.46 12.35
N SER A 17 -0.43 1.17 12.10
CA SER A 17 -0.78 0.20 13.14
C SER A 17 0.45 -0.22 13.96
N GLU A 18 0.23 -0.63 15.20
CA GLU A 18 1.17 -1.52 15.85
C GLU A 18 1.30 -2.83 15.04
N PRO A 19 2.47 -3.50 15.11
CA PRO A 19 2.63 -4.81 14.50
C PRO A 19 1.65 -5.83 15.07
N PHE A 20 0.99 -6.60 14.21
CA PHE A 20 0.05 -7.64 14.63
C PHE A 20 0.21 -8.91 13.78
N ARG A 21 -0.09 -10.06 14.38
CA ARG A 21 -0.06 -11.34 13.66
C ARG A 21 -1.19 -11.39 12.64
N LEU A 22 -0.85 -11.54 11.35
CA LEU A 22 -1.82 -11.63 10.26
C LEU A 22 -1.85 -13.03 9.64
N PHE A 23 -0.70 -13.68 9.51
CA PHE A 23 -0.57 -15.02 8.94
C PHE A 23 0.09 -15.97 9.94
N THR A 24 -0.35 -17.24 9.92
CA THR A 24 0.36 -18.34 10.62
C THR A 24 1.65 -18.69 9.88
N ASP A 25 2.52 -19.46 10.52
CA ASP A 25 3.77 -19.90 9.88
C ASP A 25 3.51 -20.81 8.69
N GLU A 26 2.48 -21.68 8.77
CA GLU A 26 2.05 -22.55 7.69
C GLU A 26 1.52 -21.72 6.49
N ALA A 27 0.73 -20.68 6.76
CA ALA A 27 0.24 -19.79 5.72
C ALA A 27 1.41 -19.05 5.05
N VAL A 28 2.40 -18.57 5.80
CA VAL A 28 3.62 -17.96 5.26
C VAL A 28 4.39 -18.94 4.39
N GLN A 29 4.53 -20.21 4.81
CA GLN A 29 5.20 -21.24 4.01
C GLN A 29 4.45 -21.49 2.70
N GLN A 30 3.12 -21.56 2.73
CA GLN A 30 2.32 -21.72 1.52
C GLN A 30 2.45 -20.52 0.57
N ILE A 31 2.38 -19.30 1.11
CA ILE A 31 2.64 -18.07 0.34
C ILE A 31 4.02 -18.12 -0.29
N ARG A 32 5.06 -18.45 0.47
CA ARG A 32 6.43 -18.56 -0.06
C ARG A 32 6.55 -19.61 -1.16
N ALA A 33 5.85 -20.75 -1.04
CA ALA A 33 5.84 -21.79 -2.09
C ALA A 33 5.26 -21.27 -3.41
N GLU A 34 4.20 -20.46 -3.35
CA GLU A 34 3.60 -19.85 -4.55
C GLU A 34 4.49 -18.74 -5.13
N VAL A 35 4.88 -17.75 -4.31
CA VAL A 35 5.57 -16.53 -4.79
C VAL A 35 7.01 -16.81 -5.26
N PHE A 36 7.61 -17.94 -4.85
CA PHE A 36 8.92 -18.39 -5.30
C PHE A 36 8.84 -19.62 -6.22
N SER A 37 7.67 -19.93 -6.77
CA SER A 37 7.55 -20.95 -7.79
C SER A 37 8.35 -20.59 -9.05
N GLU A 38 8.76 -21.57 -9.81
CA GLU A 38 9.55 -21.38 -11.02
C GLU A 38 8.81 -20.50 -12.05
N GLU A 39 7.50 -20.69 -12.20
CA GLU A 39 6.64 -19.91 -13.08
C GLU A 39 6.59 -18.43 -12.67
N VAL A 40 6.35 -18.16 -11.40
CA VAL A 40 6.32 -16.78 -10.86
C VAL A 40 7.67 -16.10 -11.01
N LEU A 41 8.76 -16.79 -10.68
CA LEU A 41 10.11 -16.23 -10.80
C LEU A 41 10.53 -15.99 -12.24
N LYS A 42 9.97 -16.71 -13.21
CA LYS A 42 10.21 -16.50 -14.64
C LYS A 42 9.48 -15.25 -15.16
N ASP A 43 8.21 -15.07 -14.80
CA ASP A 43 7.32 -14.11 -15.46
C ASP A 43 7.07 -12.84 -14.67
N CYS A 44 7.27 -12.86 -13.34
CA CYS A 44 6.85 -11.78 -12.43
C CYS A 44 8.00 -11.04 -11.74
N ARG A 45 9.24 -11.17 -12.24
CA ARG A 45 10.39 -10.48 -11.66
C ARG A 45 10.50 -9.06 -12.17
N PHE A 46 10.66 -8.13 -11.24
CA PHE A 46 10.88 -6.71 -11.51
C PHE A 46 12.10 -6.20 -10.74
N ALA A 47 12.65 -5.09 -11.20
CA ALA A 47 13.71 -4.35 -10.52
C ALA A 47 13.52 -2.86 -10.71
N SER A 48 13.87 -2.07 -9.70
CA SER A 48 13.91 -0.62 -9.76
C SER A 48 15.27 -0.09 -9.28
N THR A 49 15.45 1.21 -9.33
CA THR A 49 16.62 1.87 -8.73
C THR A 49 16.66 1.67 -7.21
N PHE A 50 15.51 1.53 -6.57
CA PHE A 50 15.38 1.39 -5.12
C PHE A 50 15.44 -0.07 -4.64
N ASN A 51 14.83 -1.00 -5.41
CA ASN A 51 14.85 -2.42 -5.08
C ASN A 51 15.24 -3.24 -6.31
N LYS A 52 16.32 -4.01 -6.18
CA LYS A 52 16.90 -4.81 -7.26
C LYS A 52 16.18 -6.14 -7.49
N GLN A 53 15.40 -6.60 -6.52
CA GLN A 53 14.75 -7.91 -6.57
C GLN A 53 13.31 -7.80 -6.03
N MET A 54 12.36 -7.80 -6.95
CA MET A 54 10.92 -7.78 -6.66
C MET A 54 10.21 -8.87 -7.44
N VAL A 55 9.08 -9.35 -6.86
CA VAL A 55 8.11 -10.18 -7.56
C VAL A 55 6.77 -9.46 -7.49
N ARG A 56 6.14 -9.20 -8.63
CA ARG A 56 4.92 -8.40 -8.75
C ARG A 56 3.99 -8.95 -9.82
N GLY A 57 2.69 -8.66 -9.70
CA GLY A 57 1.71 -8.99 -10.74
C GLY A 57 1.55 -10.50 -10.97
N MET A 58 1.61 -11.30 -9.92
CA MET A 58 1.48 -12.75 -10.03
C MET A 58 0.11 -13.18 -10.53
N GLY A 59 -0.93 -12.50 -10.08
CA GLY A 59 -2.33 -12.83 -10.36
C GLY A 59 -2.83 -14.08 -9.62
N PRO A 60 -4.15 -14.25 -9.52
CA PRO A 60 -4.73 -15.38 -8.80
C PRO A 60 -4.45 -16.75 -9.46
N ALA A 61 -4.12 -16.77 -10.74
CA ALA A 61 -3.80 -18.02 -11.44
C ALA A 61 -2.46 -18.63 -10.99
N ARG A 62 -1.44 -17.80 -10.70
CA ARG A 62 -0.12 -18.25 -10.26
C ARG A 62 0.04 -18.36 -8.75
N ALA A 63 -0.76 -17.59 -7.99
CA ALA A 63 -0.69 -17.55 -6.53
C ALA A 63 -2.10 -17.64 -5.90
N PRO A 64 -2.84 -18.74 -6.15
CA PRO A 64 -4.25 -18.86 -5.79
C PRO A 64 -4.51 -18.77 -4.29
N PHE A 65 -3.70 -19.42 -3.46
CA PHE A 65 -3.84 -19.33 -2.00
C PHE A 65 -3.57 -17.91 -1.50
N THR A 66 -2.50 -17.28 -1.99
CA THR A 66 -2.10 -15.93 -1.61
C THR A 66 -3.21 -14.93 -1.94
N TYR A 67 -3.76 -14.97 -3.16
CA TYR A 67 -4.85 -14.10 -3.57
C TYR A 67 -6.16 -14.38 -2.82
N ALA A 68 -6.51 -15.65 -2.61
CA ALA A 68 -7.68 -16.01 -1.81
C ALA A 68 -7.55 -15.51 -0.36
N ALA A 69 -6.36 -15.60 0.24
CA ALA A 69 -6.12 -15.09 1.58
C ALA A 69 -6.29 -13.58 1.67
N TRP A 70 -5.70 -12.80 0.73
CA TRP A 70 -5.81 -11.34 0.71
C TRP A 70 -7.22 -10.84 0.42
N ASN A 71 -8.07 -11.64 -0.21
CA ASN A 71 -9.47 -11.30 -0.49
C ASN A 71 -10.46 -11.95 0.51
N SER A 72 -9.96 -12.67 1.52
CA SER A 72 -10.83 -13.29 2.52
C SER A 72 -11.50 -12.23 3.41
N PRO A 73 -12.79 -12.43 3.79
CA PRO A 73 -13.49 -11.50 4.66
C PRO A 73 -12.79 -11.28 6.00
N GLU A 74 -12.18 -12.31 6.56
CA GLU A 74 -11.48 -12.28 7.85
C GLU A 74 -10.24 -11.37 7.78
N LEU A 75 -9.42 -11.52 6.72
CA LEU A 75 -8.24 -10.69 6.53
C LEU A 75 -8.63 -9.23 6.24
N LEU A 76 -9.62 -9.01 5.36
CA LEU A 76 -10.11 -7.67 5.06
C LEU A 76 -10.67 -6.98 6.31
N ALA A 77 -11.39 -7.71 7.17
CA ALA A 77 -11.87 -7.16 8.44
C ALA A 77 -10.72 -6.82 9.40
N ALA A 78 -9.67 -7.64 9.48
CA ALA A 78 -8.51 -7.37 10.31
C ALA A 78 -7.75 -6.13 9.83
N VAL A 79 -7.49 -6.01 8.53
CA VAL A 79 -6.81 -4.84 7.94
C VAL A 79 -7.68 -3.57 8.08
N SER A 80 -8.98 -3.65 7.79
CA SER A 80 -9.92 -2.52 7.93
C SER A 80 -9.99 -2.00 9.37
N LYS A 81 -9.98 -2.91 10.36
CA LYS A 81 -9.98 -2.55 11.77
C LYS A 81 -8.78 -1.68 12.15
N VAL A 82 -7.57 -2.05 11.71
CA VAL A 82 -6.36 -1.28 12.02
C VAL A 82 -6.19 -0.07 11.12
N ALA A 83 -6.70 -0.13 9.89
CA ALA A 83 -6.79 1.03 9.00
C ALA A 83 -7.75 2.11 9.49
N GLY A 84 -8.77 1.74 10.31
CA GLY A 84 -9.78 2.66 10.85
C GLY A 84 -10.89 3.03 9.87
N ILE A 85 -10.89 2.43 8.69
CA ILE A 85 -11.96 2.48 7.68
C ILE A 85 -12.02 1.15 6.93
N ASP A 86 -13.16 0.86 6.30
CA ASP A 86 -13.27 -0.31 5.42
C ASP A 86 -12.40 -0.13 4.19
N VAL A 87 -11.50 -1.09 3.95
CA VAL A 87 -10.60 -1.10 2.80
C VAL A 87 -10.73 -2.40 2.01
N VAL A 88 -10.36 -2.33 0.74
CA VAL A 88 -10.24 -3.48 -0.18
C VAL A 88 -8.90 -3.39 -0.91
N PRO A 89 -8.34 -4.50 -1.42
CA PRO A 89 -7.17 -4.44 -2.29
C PRO A 89 -7.39 -3.44 -3.43
N SER A 90 -6.35 -2.69 -3.80
CA SER A 90 -6.48 -1.64 -4.82
C SER A 90 -6.87 -2.23 -6.16
N PHE A 91 -6.09 -3.18 -6.65
CA PHE A 91 -6.34 -4.04 -7.81
C PHE A 91 -5.32 -5.20 -7.80
N ASP A 92 -5.56 -6.24 -8.60
CA ASP A 92 -4.83 -7.52 -8.52
C ASP A 92 -3.32 -7.37 -8.68
N PHE A 93 -2.85 -6.48 -9.56
CA PHE A 93 -1.41 -6.26 -9.76
C PHE A 93 -0.70 -5.77 -8.48
N GLU A 94 -1.42 -5.14 -7.57
CA GLU A 94 -0.90 -4.58 -6.31
C GLU A 94 -1.15 -5.48 -5.10
N VAL A 95 -1.55 -6.73 -5.32
CA VAL A 95 -1.69 -7.74 -4.27
C VAL A 95 -0.41 -8.54 -4.12
N ALA A 96 0.07 -8.65 -2.89
CA ALA A 96 1.19 -9.52 -2.49
C ALA A 96 2.52 -9.26 -3.24
N ASN A 97 2.85 -8.01 -3.48
CA ASN A 97 4.14 -7.64 -4.08
C ASN A 97 5.30 -7.95 -3.13
N ILE A 98 6.29 -8.71 -3.61
CA ILE A 98 7.41 -9.19 -2.80
C ILE A 98 8.63 -8.31 -3.01
N ASN A 99 9.22 -7.87 -1.90
CA ASN A 99 10.51 -7.18 -1.87
C ASN A 99 11.55 -8.08 -1.21
N ILE A 100 12.65 -8.34 -1.91
CA ILE A 100 13.71 -9.23 -1.46
C ILE A 100 14.99 -8.44 -1.26
N SER A 101 15.54 -8.53 -0.06
CA SER A 101 16.88 -8.02 0.26
C SER A 101 17.69 -9.17 0.85
N VAL A 102 18.76 -9.55 0.18
CA VAL A 102 19.68 -10.61 0.62
C VAL A 102 20.98 -9.96 1.03
N ASN A 103 21.41 -10.23 2.25
CA ASN A 103 22.76 -9.85 2.69
C ASN A 103 23.77 -10.83 2.10
N SER A 104 24.43 -10.45 1.01
CA SER A 104 25.59 -11.19 0.50
C SER A 104 26.70 -11.15 1.56
N GLY A 105 26.88 -12.27 2.22
CA GLY A 105 27.74 -12.49 3.38
C GLY A 105 29.08 -11.73 3.36
N GLY A 106 29.14 -10.67 4.07
CA GLY A 106 30.34 -9.86 4.25
C GLY A 106 30.33 -9.22 5.62
N LYS A 107 31.32 -9.61 6.42
CA LYS A 107 31.77 -9.06 7.73
C LYS A 107 30.68 -8.61 8.70
N PRO A 108 30.78 -8.92 10.00
CA PRO A 108 29.92 -8.33 11.03
C PRO A 108 29.90 -6.82 10.82
N VAL A 109 28.73 -6.25 10.56
CA VAL A 109 28.59 -4.81 10.44
C VAL A 109 28.75 -4.25 11.85
N THR A 110 29.92 -3.74 12.15
CA THR A 110 30.09 -2.80 13.27
C THR A 110 29.13 -1.66 13.04
N GLU A 111 28.45 -1.21 14.10
CA GLU A 111 27.54 -0.06 14.05
C GLU A 111 28.13 1.04 13.13
N PRO A 112 27.31 1.63 12.25
CA PRO A 112 27.82 2.70 11.40
C PRO A 112 28.42 3.78 12.29
N LYS A 113 29.66 4.15 12.02
CA LYS A 113 30.32 5.28 12.72
C LYS A 113 29.37 6.47 12.60
N LYS A 114 29.01 7.07 13.74
CA LYS A 114 28.39 8.39 13.81
C LYS A 114 29.31 9.35 13.07
N ASP A 115 29.01 9.64 11.84
CA ASP A 115 29.70 10.70 11.11
C ASP A 115 28.68 11.84 10.93
N ASP A 116 29.08 13.04 11.31
CA ASP A 116 28.52 14.35 11.02
C ASP A 116 27.13 14.74 11.59
N GLY A 117 26.63 14.13 12.63
CA GLY A 117 25.50 14.67 13.38
C GLY A 117 24.15 14.65 12.65
N ASN A 118 24.07 14.05 11.46
CA ASN A 118 22.81 13.80 10.75
C ASN A 118 22.44 12.31 10.87
N PRO A 119 21.46 11.92 11.71
CA PRO A 119 21.04 10.53 11.88
C PRO A 119 20.41 9.91 10.64
N LEU A 120 20.39 10.62 9.52
CA LEU A 120 19.68 10.32 8.28
C LEU A 120 20.60 10.28 7.05
N SER A 121 21.92 10.03 7.22
CA SER A 121 22.78 9.86 6.05
C SER A 121 22.24 8.73 5.15
N ASP A 122 22.19 8.96 3.84
CA ASP A 122 21.67 8.07 2.78
C ASP A 122 22.17 6.61 2.81
N GLY A 123 23.16 6.32 3.64
CA GLY A 123 23.74 4.99 3.81
C GLY A 123 22.88 3.97 4.54
N LEU A 124 21.88 4.40 5.32
CA LEU A 124 21.03 3.55 6.18
C LEU A 124 19.65 3.27 5.60
N SER A 125 19.25 3.90 4.50
CA SER A 125 17.99 3.67 3.85
C SER A 125 18.07 2.55 2.81
N SER A 126 17.06 1.66 2.77
CA SER A 126 16.84 0.73 1.66
C SER A 126 15.87 1.30 0.63
N VAL A 127 14.99 2.20 1.06
CA VAL A 127 14.09 2.99 0.21
C VAL A 127 14.12 4.42 0.75
N ALA A 128 14.39 5.40 -0.11
CA ALA A 128 14.44 6.82 0.27
C ALA A 128 13.08 7.31 0.81
N TRP A 129 13.07 8.50 1.41
CA TRP A 129 11.84 9.17 1.83
C TRP A 129 10.88 9.34 0.66
N HIS A 130 9.64 8.88 0.83
CA HIS A 130 8.61 8.92 -0.21
C HIS A 130 7.20 8.87 0.39
N TYR A 131 6.23 9.13 -0.46
CA TYR A 131 4.83 8.81 -0.25
C TYR A 131 4.47 7.64 -1.16
N ASP A 132 3.60 6.76 -0.69
CA ASP A 132 3.11 5.64 -1.50
C ASP A 132 2.17 6.09 -2.61
N SER A 133 2.02 5.23 -3.60
CA SER A 133 1.04 5.40 -4.68
C SER A 133 -0.41 5.19 -4.24
N PHE A 134 -0.62 4.43 -3.16
CA PHE A 134 -1.94 3.99 -2.70
C PHE A 134 -2.26 4.50 -1.30
N PRO A 135 -3.56 4.71 -0.99
CA PRO A 135 -4.00 5.22 0.30
C PRO A 135 -3.43 4.45 1.49
N PHE A 136 -3.50 3.13 1.45
CA PHE A 136 -2.95 2.26 2.48
C PHE A 136 -2.05 1.18 1.88
N VAL A 137 -1.07 0.78 2.65
CA VAL A 137 -0.25 -0.40 2.40
C VAL A 137 -0.23 -1.29 3.65
N CYS A 138 -0.27 -2.60 3.42
CA CYS A 138 -0.04 -3.60 4.46
C CYS A 138 1.26 -4.33 4.14
N VAL A 139 2.22 -4.23 5.04
CA VAL A 139 3.54 -4.85 4.89
C VAL A 139 3.62 -6.05 5.82
N VAL A 140 3.84 -7.24 5.28
CA VAL A 140 3.96 -8.51 6.01
C VAL A 140 5.38 -9.05 5.86
N MET A 141 5.97 -9.52 6.95
CA MET A 141 7.27 -10.20 6.90
C MET A 141 7.11 -11.68 6.55
N LEU A 142 7.82 -12.11 5.50
CA LEU A 142 7.86 -13.50 5.04
C LEU A 142 9.16 -14.22 5.42
N SER A 143 10.14 -13.53 5.99
CA SER A 143 11.40 -14.08 6.46
C SER A 143 11.49 -14.04 7.98
N ASP A 144 12.36 -14.89 8.54
CA ASP A 144 12.74 -14.78 9.94
C ASP A 144 13.56 -13.50 10.15
N CYS A 145 13.14 -12.70 11.13
CA CYS A 145 13.77 -11.44 11.50
C CYS A 145 14.57 -11.54 12.79
N THR A 146 14.82 -12.75 13.31
CA THR A 146 15.65 -13.00 14.49
C THR A 146 17.07 -12.46 14.24
N ASP A 147 17.62 -11.78 15.21
CA ASP A 147 18.95 -11.12 15.14
C ASP A 147 19.11 -10.04 14.05
N MET A 148 18.00 -9.59 13.44
CA MET A 148 18.01 -8.50 12.47
C MET A 148 18.06 -7.15 13.19
N VAL A 149 19.01 -6.32 12.83
CA VAL A 149 19.15 -4.93 13.32
C VAL A 149 18.73 -3.98 12.18
N GLY A 150 17.89 -2.99 12.49
CA GLY A 150 17.31 -2.13 11.46
C GLY A 150 16.07 -2.77 10.81
N GLY A 151 15.75 -2.34 9.58
CA GLY A 151 14.59 -2.82 8.84
C GLY A 151 13.27 -2.22 9.30
N GLU A 152 13.30 -1.22 10.18
CA GLU A 152 12.14 -0.45 10.59
C GLU A 152 11.60 0.41 9.45
N THR A 153 10.30 0.72 9.51
CA THR A 153 9.72 1.83 8.74
C THR A 153 9.86 3.11 9.57
N ALA A 154 10.53 4.11 9.02
CA ALA A 154 10.65 5.43 9.63
C ALA A 154 9.58 6.35 9.02
N LEU A 155 8.85 7.06 9.87
CA LEU A 155 7.79 8.00 9.53
C LEU A 155 8.24 9.40 9.91
N ARG A 156 7.91 10.40 9.11
CA ARG A 156 8.13 11.81 9.45
C ARG A 156 6.86 12.42 10.02
N THR A 157 6.96 12.96 11.23
CA THR A 157 5.88 13.73 11.85
C THR A 157 5.79 15.13 11.26
N SER A 158 4.73 15.87 11.52
CA SER A 158 4.60 17.27 11.08
C SER A 158 5.66 18.21 11.69
N SER A 159 6.22 17.85 12.86
CA SER A 159 7.34 18.58 13.49
C SER A 159 8.71 18.27 12.86
N GLY A 160 8.77 17.29 11.96
CA GLY A 160 10.02 16.80 11.37
C GLY A 160 10.71 15.72 12.22
N GLU A 161 10.15 15.33 13.36
CA GLU A 161 10.65 14.20 14.15
C GLU A 161 10.45 12.88 13.39
N ILE A 162 11.32 11.93 13.69
CA ILE A 162 11.28 10.60 13.07
C ILE A 162 10.78 9.59 14.08
N MET A 163 9.64 9.01 13.77
CA MET A 163 9.10 7.86 14.49
C MET A 163 9.44 6.56 13.73
N LYS A 164 9.86 5.52 14.45
CA LYS A 164 10.19 4.22 13.86
C LYS A 164 9.16 3.18 14.27
N VAL A 165 8.65 2.45 13.29
CA VAL A 165 7.75 1.31 13.49
C VAL A 165 8.47 0.05 13.01
N ARG A 166 8.54 -0.95 13.87
CA ARG A 166 9.19 -2.21 13.58
C ARG A 166 8.14 -3.26 13.18
N GLY A 167 8.37 -3.94 12.07
CA GLY A 167 7.65 -5.18 11.70
C GLY A 167 8.52 -6.38 12.12
N PRO A 168 8.26 -6.98 13.28
CA PRO A 168 9.33 -7.70 13.98
C PRO A 168 9.42 -9.19 13.72
N ALA A 169 8.39 -9.86 13.17
CA ALA A 169 8.38 -11.33 13.09
C ALA A 169 7.73 -11.83 11.81
N MET A 170 8.11 -13.03 11.39
CA MET A 170 7.46 -13.73 10.27
C MET A 170 5.95 -13.83 10.49
N GLY A 171 5.16 -13.54 9.47
CA GLY A 171 3.69 -13.50 9.52
C GLY A 171 3.09 -12.28 10.23
N THR A 172 3.93 -11.34 10.72
CA THR A 172 3.49 -10.10 11.35
C THR A 172 3.30 -9.01 10.30
N ALA A 173 2.24 -8.22 10.45
CA ALA A 173 1.84 -7.15 9.54
C ALA A 173 1.91 -5.78 10.22
N VAL A 174 2.14 -4.75 9.41
CA VAL A 174 1.94 -3.34 9.74
C VAL A 174 1.13 -2.71 8.61
N VAL A 175 0.10 -1.95 8.97
CA VAL A 175 -0.73 -1.18 8.03
C VAL A 175 -0.41 0.30 8.18
N LEU A 176 -0.15 0.98 7.07
CA LEU A 176 0.27 2.39 7.02
C LEU A 176 -0.57 3.16 6.01
N GLN A 177 -0.97 4.39 6.35
CA GLN A 177 -1.51 5.35 5.38
C GLN A 177 -0.40 5.98 4.53
N GLY A 178 0.28 5.17 3.72
CA GLY A 178 1.51 5.54 3.03
C GLY A 178 1.36 6.70 2.04
N ARG A 179 0.18 6.91 1.46
CA ARG A 179 -0.10 8.04 0.55
C ARG A 179 -0.05 9.39 1.25
N TYR A 180 -0.28 9.42 2.57
CA TYR A 180 -0.44 10.64 3.33
C TYR A 180 0.68 10.92 4.33
N ILE A 181 1.62 9.98 4.47
CA ILE A 181 2.71 10.06 5.44
C ILE A 181 4.03 9.85 4.72
N GLU A 182 4.93 10.82 4.83
CA GLU A 182 6.28 10.68 4.32
C GLU A 182 7.03 9.62 5.15
N HIS A 183 7.51 8.58 4.49
CA HIS A 183 8.15 7.46 5.16
C HIS A 183 9.29 6.86 4.35
N GLN A 184 10.11 6.05 5.00
CA GLN A 184 11.17 5.27 4.36
C GLN A 184 11.35 3.92 5.03
N ALA A 185 11.87 2.94 4.29
CA ALA A 185 12.30 1.68 4.85
C ALA A 185 13.80 1.74 5.16
N LEU A 186 14.18 1.46 6.41
CA LEU A 186 15.57 1.39 6.81
C LEU A 186 16.20 0.06 6.39
N LYS A 187 17.51 0.04 6.15
CA LYS A 187 18.22 -1.20 5.85
C LYS A 187 18.17 -2.14 7.02
N ALA A 188 17.94 -3.41 6.73
CA ALA A 188 18.11 -4.48 7.67
C ALA A 188 19.56 -4.97 7.61
N LEU A 189 20.21 -4.99 8.75
CA LEU A 189 21.58 -5.48 8.95
C LEU A 189 21.52 -6.72 9.82
N GLY A 190 22.42 -7.69 9.60
CA GLY A 190 22.31 -9.00 10.24
C GLY A 190 21.19 -9.82 9.59
N GLY A 191 21.11 -11.11 9.92
CA GLY A 191 20.18 -12.01 9.26
C GLY A 191 20.61 -12.39 7.82
N ARG A 192 20.00 -13.43 7.29
CA ARG A 192 20.34 -13.97 5.96
C ARG A 192 19.60 -13.25 4.84
N GLU A 193 18.33 -12.97 5.06
CA GLU A 193 17.44 -12.37 4.06
C GLU A 193 16.34 -11.54 4.76
N ARG A 194 15.90 -10.48 4.10
CA ARG A 194 14.69 -9.77 4.46
C ARG A 194 13.72 -9.85 3.29
N ILE A 195 12.65 -10.59 3.48
CA ILE A 195 11.57 -10.74 2.50
C ILE A 195 10.31 -10.14 3.10
N SER A 196 9.78 -9.12 2.43
CA SER A 196 8.49 -8.53 2.80
C SER A 196 7.51 -8.63 1.65
N MET A 197 6.26 -8.85 1.99
CA MET A 197 5.12 -8.85 1.10
C MET A 197 4.31 -7.60 1.35
N VAL A 198 3.98 -6.87 0.30
CA VAL A 198 3.23 -5.62 0.36
C VAL A 198 1.95 -5.77 -0.46
N THR A 199 0.81 -5.49 0.16
CA THR A 199 -0.47 -5.36 -0.53
C THR A 199 -0.99 -3.94 -0.36
N CYS A 200 -1.40 -3.34 -1.47
CA CYS A 200 -1.93 -1.98 -1.50
C CYS A 200 -3.45 -2.00 -1.38
N PHE A 201 -3.99 -1.04 -0.62
CA PHE A 201 -5.43 -0.95 -0.36
C PHE A 201 -5.97 0.43 -0.69
N ARG A 202 -7.22 0.44 -1.14
CA ARG A 202 -8.07 1.62 -1.33
C ARG A 202 -9.28 1.58 -0.41
N PRO A 203 -9.96 2.72 -0.19
CA PRO A 203 -11.25 2.72 0.50
C PRO A 203 -12.25 1.80 -0.20
N LYS A 204 -13.01 1.04 0.58
CA LYS A 204 -14.12 0.23 0.06
C LYS A 204 -15.28 1.11 -0.38
N SER A 205 -15.57 2.17 0.37
CA SER A 205 -16.66 3.09 0.07
C SER A 205 -16.30 4.00 -1.11
N PRO A 206 -17.13 4.09 -2.15
CA PRO A 206 -16.93 5.00 -3.28
C PRO A 206 -17.01 6.48 -2.87
N HIS A 207 -17.56 6.78 -1.69
CA HIS A 207 -17.73 8.15 -1.18
C HIS A 207 -16.55 8.65 -0.35
N VAL A 208 -15.59 7.77 -0.02
CA VAL A 208 -14.32 8.19 0.59
C VAL A 208 -13.37 8.64 -0.53
N ARG A 209 -12.57 9.65 -0.24
CA ARG A 209 -11.57 10.18 -1.15
C ARG A 209 -10.54 9.09 -1.49
N ASP A 210 -10.34 8.86 -2.79
CA ASP A 210 -9.32 7.98 -3.33
C ASP A 210 -8.31 8.81 -4.14
N GLU A 211 -7.13 8.99 -3.57
CA GLU A 211 -6.01 9.76 -4.13
C GLU A 211 -4.90 8.83 -4.65
N THR A 212 -5.27 7.66 -5.12
CA THR A 212 -4.33 6.74 -5.78
C THR A 212 -3.66 7.41 -6.96
N VAL A 213 -2.33 7.30 -7.02
CA VAL A 213 -1.49 7.70 -8.15
C VAL A 213 -0.69 6.51 -8.66
N LEU A 214 -0.30 6.51 -9.93
CA LEU A 214 0.45 5.40 -10.53
C LEU A 214 1.94 5.71 -10.74
N THR A 215 2.37 6.93 -10.45
CA THR A 215 3.75 7.40 -10.72
C THR A 215 4.81 6.47 -10.11
N GLY A 216 4.61 6.00 -8.89
CA GLY A 216 5.58 5.14 -8.19
C GLY A 216 5.62 3.69 -8.71
N VAL A 217 4.59 3.25 -9.44
CA VAL A 217 4.44 1.85 -9.86
C VAL A 217 4.53 1.63 -11.37
N ARG A 218 4.40 2.68 -12.20
CA ARG A 218 4.45 2.55 -13.67
C ARG A 218 5.72 1.88 -14.19
N GLY A 219 6.87 2.20 -13.63
CA GLY A 219 8.17 1.66 -14.06
C GLY A 219 8.44 0.22 -13.63
N ILE A 220 7.58 -0.33 -12.79
CA ILE A 220 7.69 -1.68 -12.21
C ILE A 220 6.40 -2.48 -12.38
N SER A 221 5.65 -2.21 -13.45
CA SER A 221 4.38 -2.87 -13.77
C SER A 221 4.27 -3.15 -15.26
N HIS A 222 3.48 -4.14 -15.62
CA HIS A 222 2.99 -4.30 -16.99
C HIS A 222 1.91 -3.24 -17.23
N LYS A 223 2.25 -2.15 -17.94
CA LYS A 223 1.41 -0.97 -18.09
C LYS A 223 -0.01 -1.29 -18.56
N SER A 224 -0.15 -2.13 -19.58
CA SER A 224 -1.47 -2.50 -20.12
C SER A 224 -2.36 -3.16 -19.07
N GLU A 225 -1.82 -4.11 -18.30
CA GLU A 225 -2.54 -4.80 -17.25
C GLU A 225 -2.89 -3.84 -16.10
N MET A 226 -1.92 -3.08 -15.63
CA MET A 226 -2.11 -2.09 -14.57
C MET A 226 -3.17 -1.05 -14.95
N TYR A 227 -3.12 -0.49 -16.16
CA TYR A 227 -4.09 0.50 -16.62
C TYR A 227 -5.50 -0.10 -16.80
N THR A 228 -5.60 -1.36 -17.25
CA THR A 228 -6.88 -2.06 -17.34
C THR A 228 -7.53 -2.16 -15.96
N GLN A 229 -6.81 -2.69 -14.97
CA GLN A 229 -7.32 -2.89 -13.61
C GLN A 229 -7.57 -1.55 -12.90
N TYR A 230 -6.69 -0.55 -13.10
CA TYR A 230 -6.89 0.81 -12.56
C TYR A 230 -8.16 1.44 -13.13
N THR A 231 -8.33 1.41 -14.44
CA THR A 231 -9.49 2.01 -15.11
C THR A 231 -10.78 1.33 -14.67
N GLU A 232 -10.78 0.00 -14.58
CA GLU A 232 -11.95 -0.80 -14.17
C GLU A 232 -12.48 -0.34 -12.81
N TYR A 233 -11.64 -0.33 -11.76
CA TYR A 233 -12.12 0.08 -10.44
C TYR A 233 -12.49 1.57 -10.37
N ARG A 234 -11.81 2.44 -11.13
CA ARG A 234 -12.17 3.88 -11.18
C ARG A 234 -13.55 4.07 -11.81
N LEU A 235 -13.88 3.31 -12.85
CA LEU A 235 -15.20 3.32 -13.46
C LEU A 235 -16.27 2.74 -12.55
N GLU A 236 -15.98 1.67 -11.79
CA GLU A 236 -16.88 1.13 -10.78
C GLU A 236 -17.24 2.17 -9.71
N ILE A 237 -16.24 2.87 -9.17
CA ILE A 237 -16.47 3.97 -8.20
C ILE A 237 -17.39 5.04 -8.79
N LEU A 238 -17.13 5.46 -10.03
CA LEU A 238 -17.93 6.49 -10.70
C LEU A 238 -19.37 6.01 -10.91
N GLU A 239 -19.55 4.77 -11.35
CA GLU A 239 -20.88 4.17 -11.53
C GLU A 239 -21.66 4.15 -10.22
N GLU A 240 -21.06 3.68 -9.14
CA GLU A 240 -21.70 3.64 -7.82
C GLU A 240 -22.10 5.04 -7.33
N ARG A 241 -21.23 6.04 -7.49
CA ARG A 241 -21.51 7.45 -7.17
C ARG A 241 -22.68 7.98 -7.97
N ILE A 242 -22.73 7.72 -9.28
CA ILE A 242 -23.84 8.14 -10.17
C ILE A 242 -25.15 7.48 -9.74
N ARG A 243 -25.14 6.17 -9.48
CA ARG A 243 -26.33 5.43 -9.01
C ARG A 243 -26.84 5.97 -7.67
N ALA A 244 -25.93 6.24 -6.73
CA ALA A 244 -26.28 6.81 -5.43
C ALA A 244 -26.92 8.19 -5.58
N LYS A 245 -26.37 9.06 -6.43
CA LYS A 245 -26.90 10.41 -6.68
C LYS A 245 -28.27 10.35 -7.36
N GLN A 246 -28.45 9.50 -8.36
CA GLN A 246 -29.76 9.29 -8.99
C GLN A 246 -30.83 8.84 -7.99
N LYS A 247 -30.48 7.92 -7.06
CA LYS A 247 -31.38 7.49 -5.99
C LYS A 247 -31.73 8.64 -5.06
N SER A 248 -30.76 9.47 -4.67
CA SER A 248 -30.97 10.67 -3.85
C SER A 248 -31.94 11.65 -4.53
N GLU A 249 -31.76 11.92 -5.83
CA GLU A 249 -32.64 12.82 -6.59
C GLU A 249 -34.07 12.29 -6.67
N ARG A 250 -34.27 10.99 -6.90
CA ARG A 250 -35.61 10.36 -6.88
C ARG A 250 -36.28 10.53 -5.50
N THR A 251 -35.50 10.37 -4.41
CA THR A 251 -35.99 10.57 -3.05
C THR A 251 -36.36 12.03 -2.80
N ARG A 252 -35.56 12.99 -3.29
CA ARG A 252 -35.85 14.42 -3.22
C ARG A 252 -37.18 14.75 -3.90
N VAL A 253 -37.39 14.25 -5.13
CA VAL A 253 -38.63 14.45 -5.91
C VAL A 253 -39.83 13.84 -5.16
N ALA A 254 -39.72 12.60 -4.69
CA ALA A 254 -40.79 11.94 -3.93
C ALA A 254 -41.15 12.69 -2.65
N ALA A 255 -40.17 13.29 -1.99
CA ALA A 255 -40.35 14.13 -0.80
C ALA A 255 -40.83 15.57 -1.13
N ARG A 256 -41.08 15.90 -2.40
CA ARG A 256 -41.46 17.22 -2.88
C ARG A 256 -40.51 18.35 -2.43
N ARG A 257 -39.24 18.05 -2.27
CA ARG A 257 -38.22 19.05 -1.96
C ARG A 257 -37.79 19.79 -3.23
N PRO A 258 -37.51 21.11 -3.15
CA PRO A 258 -37.07 21.87 -4.32
C PRO A 258 -35.75 21.32 -4.87
N PHE A 259 -35.46 21.62 -6.12
CA PHE A 259 -34.18 21.29 -6.76
C PHE A 259 -33.08 22.19 -6.19
N ASP A 260 -31.95 21.59 -5.78
CA ASP A 260 -30.78 22.30 -5.27
C ASP A 260 -29.72 22.37 -6.38
N THR A 261 -29.63 23.53 -7.01
CA THR A 261 -28.70 23.77 -8.10
C THR A 261 -27.24 23.76 -7.61
N GLU A 262 -26.97 24.31 -6.43
CA GLU A 262 -25.61 24.39 -5.88
C GLU A 262 -25.09 23.00 -5.50
N GLU A 263 -25.90 22.20 -4.82
CA GLU A 263 -25.55 20.82 -4.47
C GLU A 263 -25.22 19.98 -5.71
N ILE A 264 -26.03 20.08 -6.78
CA ILE A 264 -25.77 19.34 -8.02
C ILE A 264 -24.51 19.84 -8.74
N ARG A 265 -24.27 21.13 -8.77
CA ARG A 265 -23.05 21.69 -9.39
C ARG A 265 -21.81 21.25 -8.64
N GLN A 266 -21.83 21.29 -7.31
CA GLN A 266 -20.75 20.82 -6.47
C GLN A 266 -20.47 19.33 -6.74
N TRP A 267 -21.51 18.49 -6.68
CA TRP A 267 -21.37 17.06 -6.91
C TRP A 267 -20.78 16.74 -8.30
N LEU A 268 -21.26 17.44 -9.36
CA LEU A 268 -20.72 17.27 -10.73
C LEU A 268 -19.25 17.70 -10.83
N ASN A 269 -18.85 18.76 -10.16
CA ASN A 269 -17.46 19.21 -10.14
C ASN A 269 -16.56 18.19 -9.41
N GLU A 270 -17.05 17.54 -8.35
CA GLU A 270 -16.33 16.46 -7.68
C GLU A 270 -16.10 15.26 -8.63
N GLN A 271 -17.13 14.87 -9.42
CA GLN A 271 -16.97 13.80 -10.40
C GLN A 271 -16.04 14.20 -11.55
N LYS A 272 -16.11 15.46 -11.99
CA LYS A 272 -15.17 15.99 -12.99
C LYS A 272 -13.73 15.91 -12.49
N ALA A 273 -13.43 16.37 -11.28
CA ALA A 273 -12.11 16.28 -10.68
C ALA A 273 -11.63 14.82 -10.53
N PHE A 274 -12.54 13.90 -10.18
CA PHE A 274 -12.23 12.46 -10.11
C PHE A 274 -11.86 11.87 -11.47
N ILE A 275 -12.56 12.26 -12.54
CA ILE A 275 -12.25 11.85 -13.93
C ILE A 275 -10.92 12.47 -14.37
N GLU A 276 -10.68 13.75 -14.11
CA GLU A 276 -9.43 14.44 -14.43
C GLU A 276 -8.23 13.76 -13.75
N SER A 277 -8.32 13.45 -12.45
CA SER A 277 -7.26 12.71 -11.74
C SER A 277 -7.02 11.31 -12.31
N THR A 278 -8.06 10.67 -12.85
CA THR A 278 -7.92 9.37 -13.52
C THR A 278 -7.16 9.51 -14.84
N LEU A 279 -7.46 10.54 -15.63
CA LEU A 279 -6.79 10.82 -16.91
C LEU A 279 -5.31 11.18 -16.70
N GLU A 280 -4.99 11.97 -15.68
CA GLU A 280 -3.61 12.38 -15.34
C GLU A 280 -2.72 11.17 -15.05
N GLU A 281 -3.28 10.09 -14.46
CA GLU A 281 -2.53 8.89 -14.17
C GLU A 281 -2.33 7.96 -15.36
N MET A 282 -3.14 8.10 -16.41
CA MET A 282 -3.02 7.34 -17.67
C MET A 282 -2.14 8.09 -18.67
N THR A 283 -0.83 8.10 -18.43
CA THR A 283 0.13 8.72 -19.38
C THR A 283 0.32 7.83 -20.60
N GLY A 284 0.36 8.43 -21.78
CA GLY A 284 0.74 7.72 -23.02
C GLY A 284 2.14 7.08 -22.95
N GLU A 285 2.40 6.16 -23.87
CA GLU A 285 3.73 5.55 -24.04
C GLU A 285 4.79 6.56 -24.46
#